data_f1216286005f0f210088f5ba0b9adeb7
#
_entry.id   f1216286005f0f210088f5ba0b9adeb7
#
_cell.length_a   1.000
_cell.length_b   1.000
_cell.length_c   1.000
_cell.angle_alpha   90.00
_cell.angle_beta   90.00
_cell.angle_gamma   90.00
#
_symmetry.space_group_name_H-M   'P 1'
#
loop_
_entity.id
_entity.type
_entity.pdbx_description
1 polymer ?
#
loop_
_entity_poly.entity_id
_entity_poly.type
_entity_poly.pdbx_seq_one_letter_code
_entity_poly.pdbx_strand_id
1 'polypeptide(L)'
;MDDKQITGRIIGGENVKENNSYPFMATFWYLDGPYYKFKAGAIWIGGPYFLTAAHCVYERDVRMIIIRMGDVHLEKQSVELRVSVIVIHPDFKRATLENDIAIIQAVESPTTRFPNLIPVILPSNKYKVDYNPKTSLKILGYGRETLEVLPNQMKHLLELRELDIVIISKDKTNYKKIPKNMFVAGNIINGICVDSCIGDSGGPCLQFIRGVWVLIGIISCGVGCGNMSYPGMYIKVQPYYSWIAKYSGIQ
;
A
#
# COMPACT_ATOMS: atom_id res chain seq x y z
N MET A 1 35.90 -10.15 -4.28
CA MET A 1 34.70 -10.20 -3.42
C MET A 1 33.60 -9.61 -4.26
N ASP A 2 32.73 -10.48 -4.77
CA ASP A 2 31.70 -10.09 -5.72
C ASP A 2 30.65 -9.23 -5.03
N ASP A 3 30.58 -7.95 -5.44
CA ASP A 3 29.45 -7.08 -5.16
C ASP A 3 28.21 -7.68 -5.84
N LYS A 4 27.46 -8.52 -5.12
CA LYS A 4 26.12 -8.90 -5.51
C LYS A 4 25.26 -7.65 -5.44
N GLN A 5 25.08 -6.99 -6.58
CA GLN A 5 24.04 -5.97 -6.76
C GLN A 5 22.72 -6.54 -6.24
N ILE A 6 22.20 -5.91 -5.18
CA ILE A 6 20.87 -6.19 -4.64
C ILE A 6 19.88 -5.57 -5.64
N THR A 7 19.34 -6.40 -6.50
CA THR A 7 18.27 -6.05 -7.41
C THR A 7 16.95 -6.50 -6.76
N GLY A 8 16.13 -5.56 -6.31
CA GLY A 8 14.89 -5.95 -5.66
C GLY A 8 13.80 -4.88 -5.63
N ARG A 9 12.67 -5.15 -6.19
CA ARG A 9 11.30 -4.62 -5.99
C ARG A 9 10.82 -5.09 -4.65
N ILE A 10 9.72 -4.55 -4.02
CA ILE A 10 9.48 -5.13 -2.70
C ILE A 10 10.63 -6.08 -2.45
N ILE A 11 11.69 -5.65 -1.80
CA ILE A 11 12.96 -6.37 -1.83
C ILE A 11 12.71 -7.80 -1.37
N GLY A 12 12.97 -8.79 -2.22
CA GLY A 12 12.72 -10.21 -1.93
C GLY A 12 11.29 -10.72 -2.14
N GLY A 13 10.36 -9.90 -2.64
CA GLY A 13 8.99 -10.35 -2.95
C GLY A 13 8.89 -11.25 -4.19
N GLU A 14 7.76 -11.92 -4.35
CA GLU A 14 7.43 -12.77 -5.50
C GLU A 14 6.37 -12.09 -6.39
N ASN A 15 6.35 -12.41 -7.68
CA ASN A 15 5.31 -11.94 -8.59
C ASN A 15 3.98 -12.62 -8.25
N VAL A 16 2.91 -11.84 -8.17
CA VAL A 16 1.55 -12.38 -8.07
C VAL A 16 1.19 -13.04 -9.41
N LYS A 17 0.86 -14.34 -9.36
CA LYS A 17 0.67 -15.16 -10.57
C LYS A 17 -0.69 -14.98 -11.23
N GLU A 18 -1.73 -14.67 -10.45
CA GLU A 18 -3.12 -14.62 -10.92
C GLU A 18 -3.73 -13.24 -10.74
N ASN A 19 -4.36 -12.72 -11.79
CA ASN A 19 -4.97 -11.38 -11.81
C ASN A 19 -6.02 -11.14 -10.72
N ASN A 20 -6.69 -12.20 -10.25
CA ASN A 20 -7.78 -12.09 -9.27
C ASN A 20 -7.37 -12.44 -7.84
N SER A 21 -6.08 -12.68 -7.56
CA SER A 21 -5.61 -12.99 -6.19
C SER A 21 -5.91 -11.87 -5.21
N TYR A 22 -5.79 -10.62 -5.65
CA TYR A 22 -6.01 -9.42 -4.83
C TYR A 22 -6.83 -8.39 -5.60
N PRO A 23 -8.13 -8.64 -5.82
CA PRO A 23 -8.99 -7.81 -6.68
C PRO A 23 -9.19 -6.38 -6.14
N PHE A 24 -8.86 -6.14 -4.89
CA PHE A 24 -8.90 -4.85 -4.22
C PHE A 24 -7.63 -4.01 -4.39
N MET A 25 -6.57 -4.58 -4.98
CA MET A 25 -5.34 -3.83 -5.23
C MET A 25 -5.57 -2.80 -6.34
N ALA A 26 -5.30 -1.56 -6.02
CA ALA A 26 -5.46 -0.43 -6.91
C ALA A 26 -4.20 0.43 -6.92
N THR A 27 -4.12 1.32 -7.90
CA THR A 27 -3.00 2.22 -8.09
C THR A 27 -3.48 3.65 -8.28
N PHE A 28 -2.70 4.58 -7.76
CA PHE A 28 -2.92 6.00 -7.85
C PHE A 28 -2.00 6.61 -8.91
N TRP A 29 -2.59 7.33 -9.85
CA TRP A 29 -1.90 7.98 -10.96
C TRP A 29 -2.17 9.48 -10.95
N TYR A 30 -1.19 10.26 -11.30
CA TYR A 30 -1.27 11.72 -11.38
C TYR A 30 -0.86 12.21 -12.76
N LEU A 31 -1.64 13.12 -13.34
CA LEU A 31 -1.35 13.73 -14.64
C LEU A 31 -0.10 14.61 -14.54
N ASP A 32 0.90 14.30 -15.36
CA ASP A 32 2.16 15.02 -15.43
C ASP A 32 2.51 15.26 -16.89
N GLY A 33 2.31 16.51 -17.35
CA GLY A 33 2.28 16.83 -18.77
C GLY A 33 1.09 16.16 -19.47
N PRO A 34 1.28 15.51 -20.62
CA PRO A 34 0.18 14.87 -21.36
C PRO A 34 -0.14 13.44 -20.86
N TYR A 35 0.58 12.91 -19.87
CA TYR A 35 0.46 11.51 -19.47
C TYR A 35 0.22 11.33 -17.98
N TYR A 36 -0.59 10.33 -17.64
CA TYR A 36 -0.69 9.86 -16.27
C TYR A 36 0.55 9.04 -15.90
N LYS A 37 1.15 9.35 -14.75
CA LYS A 37 2.29 8.64 -14.18
C LYS A 37 1.88 7.96 -12.90
N PHE A 38 2.26 6.70 -12.74
CA PHE A 38 2.11 5.96 -11.48
C PHE A 38 2.82 6.69 -10.33
N LYS A 39 2.14 6.81 -9.20
CA LYS A 39 2.66 7.51 -8.01
C LYS A 39 2.67 6.65 -6.75
N ALA A 40 1.62 5.84 -6.53
CA ALA A 40 1.44 5.12 -5.27
C ALA A 40 0.43 3.97 -5.42
N GLY A 41 0.36 3.13 -4.40
CA GLY A 41 -0.72 2.16 -4.21
C GLY A 41 -1.99 2.82 -3.70
N ALA A 42 -3.12 2.14 -3.92
CA ALA A 42 -4.41 2.42 -3.32
C ALA A 42 -5.14 1.09 -3.07
N ILE A 43 -6.13 1.10 -2.20
CA ILE A 43 -6.80 -0.12 -1.73
C ILE A 43 -8.30 0.08 -1.82
N TRP A 44 -8.97 -0.70 -2.65
CA TRP A 44 -10.42 -0.62 -2.75
C TRP A 44 -11.10 -1.24 -1.53
N ILE A 45 -11.94 -0.46 -0.86
CA ILE A 45 -12.64 -0.85 0.38
C ILE A 45 -14.14 -1.08 0.17
N GLY A 46 -14.66 -0.87 -1.05
CA GLY A 46 -16.06 -1.04 -1.41
C GLY A 46 -16.70 0.22 -1.97
N GLY A 47 -17.82 0.07 -2.72
CA GLY A 47 -18.44 1.18 -3.41
C GLY A 47 -17.44 1.98 -4.24
N PRO A 48 -17.51 3.31 -4.28
CA PRO A 48 -16.54 4.16 -4.97
C PRO A 48 -15.31 4.53 -4.10
N TYR A 49 -15.05 3.85 -2.97
CA TYR A 49 -14.09 4.30 -1.96
C TYR A 49 -12.80 3.48 -1.96
N PHE A 50 -11.68 4.20 -1.82
CA PHE A 50 -10.34 3.65 -1.73
C PHE A 50 -9.59 4.27 -0.55
N LEU A 51 -8.69 3.50 0.07
CA LEU A 51 -7.72 3.99 1.03
C LEU A 51 -6.35 4.15 0.38
N THR A 52 -5.59 5.13 0.85
CA THR A 52 -4.18 5.34 0.51
C THR A 52 -3.48 6.10 1.65
N ALA A 53 -2.17 6.30 1.55
CA ALA A 53 -1.44 7.18 2.44
C ALA A 53 -1.72 8.66 2.11
N ALA A 54 -1.93 9.48 3.13
CA ALA A 54 -2.27 10.91 2.96
C ALA A 54 -1.16 11.68 2.22
N HIS A 55 0.10 11.37 2.51
CA HIS A 55 1.24 12.04 1.86
C HIS A 55 1.26 11.82 0.33
N CYS A 56 0.65 10.75 -0.17
CA CYS A 56 0.57 10.48 -1.62
C CYS A 56 -0.35 11.46 -2.34
N VAL A 57 -1.40 11.94 -1.66
CA VAL A 57 -2.47 12.77 -2.23
C VAL A 57 -2.50 14.21 -1.70
N TYR A 58 -1.65 14.51 -0.72
CA TYR A 58 -1.57 15.82 -0.08
C TYR A 58 -1.21 16.92 -1.09
N GLU A 59 -1.97 18.03 -1.08
CA GLU A 59 -1.81 19.18 -1.99
C GLU A 59 -1.88 18.85 -3.49
N ARG A 60 -2.57 17.75 -3.86
CA ARG A 60 -2.78 17.40 -5.27
C ARG A 60 -4.16 17.82 -5.75
N ASP A 61 -4.24 18.30 -6.98
CA ASP A 61 -5.51 18.61 -7.62
C ASP A 61 -6.23 17.29 -7.97
N VAL A 62 -7.42 17.12 -7.39
CA VAL A 62 -8.28 15.94 -7.59
C VAL A 62 -8.60 15.67 -9.06
N ARG A 63 -8.70 16.71 -9.87
CA ARG A 63 -9.02 16.61 -11.31
C ARG A 63 -7.90 15.98 -12.14
N MET A 64 -6.67 15.96 -11.59
CA MET A 64 -5.48 15.39 -12.21
C MET A 64 -5.19 13.96 -11.74
N ILE A 65 -6.13 13.35 -10.99
CA ILE A 65 -5.96 12.03 -10.39
C ILE A 65 -6.90 11.02 -11.04
N ILE A 66 -6.34 9.85 -11.32
CA ILE A 66 -7.12 8.65 -11.63
C ILE A 66 -6.67 7.48 -10.76
N ILE A 67 -7.59 6.56 -10.55
CA ILE A 67 -7.33 5.25 -9.95
C ILE A 67 -7.40 4.20 -11.04
N ARG A 68 -6.44 3.27 -11.04
CA ARG A 68 -6.47 2.10 -11.92
C ARG A 68 -6.40 0.81 -11.10
N MET A 69 -7.04 -0.26 -11.60
CA MET A 69 -7.01 -1.59 -11.00
C MET A 69 -7.40 -2.67 -12.02
N GLY A 70 -7.36 -3.94 -11.62
CA GLY A 70 -7.91 -5.05 -12.39
C GLY A 70 -6.91 -5.88 -13.18
N ASP A 71 -5.60 -5.68 -13.00
CA ASP A 71 -4.57 -6.55 -13.57
C ASP A 71 -3.33 -6.55 -12.67
N VAL A 72 -2.58 -7.66 -12.66
CA VAL A 72 -1.27 -7.74 -12.01
C VAL A 72 -0.21 -6.93 -12.75
N HIS A 73 -0.42 -6.64 -14.03
CA HIS A 73 0.47 -5.78 -14.81
C HIS A 73 -0.01 -4.33 -14.72
N LEU A 74 0.82 -3.46 -14.23
CA LEU A 74 0.51 -2.05 -13.99
C LEU A 74 -0.04 -1.34 -15.24
N GLU A 75 0.48 -1.65 -16.42
CA GLU A 75 0.07 -1.03 -17.70
C GLU A 75 -1.20 -1.64 -18.30
N LYS A 76 -1.61 -2.83 -17.83
CA LYS A 76 -2.79 -3.55 -18.33
C LYS A 76 -4.02 -3.37 -17.45
N GLN A 77 -3.94 -2.56 -16.40
CA GLN A 77 -5.08 -2.30 -15.52
C GLN A 77 -6.25 -1.74 -16.31
N SER A 78 -7.33 -2.52 -16.41
CA SER A 78 -8.46 -2.25 -17.31
C SER A 78 -9.53 -1.36 -16.69
N VAL A 79 -9.57 -1.24 -15.37
CA VAL A 79 -10.48 -0.33 -14.65
C VAL A 79 -9.76 0.99 -14.44
N GLU A 80 -10.28 2.06 -15.06
CA GLU A 80 -9.81 3.42 -14.84
C GLU A 80 -10.96 4.27 -14.32
N LEU A 81 -10.77 4.93 -13.19
CA LEU A 81 -11.77 5.71 -12.48
C LEU A 81 -11.25 7.11 -12.20
N ARG A 82 -12.05 8.11 -12.57
CA ARG A 82 -11.82 9.51 -12.16
C ARG A 82 -12.14 9.68 -10.68
N VAL A 83 -11.39 10.55 -10.03
CA VAL A 83 -11.58 10.88 -8.61
C VAL A 83 -12.51 12.08 -8.48
N SER A 84 -13.45 11.99 -7.56
CA SER A 84 -14.38 13.08 -7.23
C SER A 84 -13.98 13.84 -5.98
N VAL A 85 -13.55 13.14 -4.94
CA VAL A 85 -13.20 13.73 -3.64
C VAL A 85 -12.00 13.01 -3.02
N ILE A 86 -11.17 13.77 -2.31
CA ILE A 86 -10.12 13.24 -1.43
C ILE A 86 -10.40 13.75 -0.02
N VAL A 87 -10.46 12.85 0.95
CA VAL A 87 -10.61 13.16 2.36
C VAL A 87 -9.33 12.76 3.07
N ILE A 88 -8.48 13.72 3.37
CA ILE A 88 -7.28 13.51 4.20
C ILE A 88 -7.70 13.52 5.67
N HIS A 89 -7.10 12.65 6.50
CA HIS A 89 -7.38 12.67 7.93
C HIS A 89 -7.08 14.06 8.52
N PRO A 90 -7.98 14.66 9.30
CA PRO A 90 -7.85 16.05 9.77
C PRO A 90 -6.59 16.29 10.62
N ASP A 91 -6.13 15.26 11.32
CA ASP A 91 -4.92 15.33 12.16
C ASP A 91 -3.66 14.82 11.42
N PHE A 92 -3.68 14.72 10.11
CA PHE A 92 -2.49 14.37 9.31
C PHE A 92 -1.39 15.41 9.52
N LYS A 93 -0.19 14.95 9.82
CA LYS A 93 1.00 15.81 9.98
C LYS A 93 2.07 15.43 8.98
N ARG A 94 2.22 16.23 7.93
CA ARG A 94 3.18 15.97 6.86
C ARG A 94 4.63 15.79 7.36
N ALA A 95 5.05 16.56 8.36
CA ALA A 95 6.42 16.51 8.88
C ALA A 95 6.77 15.21 9.61
N THR A 96 5.80 14.57 10.24
CA THR A 96 5.99 13.38 11.08
C THR A 96 5.29 12.16 10.53
N LEU A 97 4.46 12.31 9.49
CA LEU A 97 3.55 11.31 8.93
C LEU A 97 2.61 10.69 9.97
N GLU A 98 2.35 11.41 11.07
CA GLU A 98 1.27 11.02 11.99
C GLU A 98 -0.08 11.13 11.26
N ASN A 99 -0.93 10.11 11.43
CA ASN A 99 -2.24 9.99 10.78
C ASN A 99 -2.18 10.05 9.24
N ASP A 100 -1.18 9.39 8.66
CA ASP A 100 -0.90 9.35 7.22
C ASP A 100 -1.90 8.46 6.46
N ILE A 101 -3.18 8.81 6.52
CA ILE A 101 -4.29 8.08 5.88
C ILE A 101 -5.22 9.03 5.15
N ALA A 102 -5.67 8.62 3.97
CA ALA A 102 -6.66 9.34 3.18
C ALA A 102 -7.67 8.38 2.55
N ILE A 103 -8.90 8.88 2.35
CA ILE A 103 -9.94 8.24 1.54
C ILE A 103 -9.98 8.94 0.20
N ILE A 104 -10.00 8.17 -0.87
CA ILE A 104 -10.28 8.63 -2.22
C ILE A 104 -11.68 8.15 -2.59
N GLN A 105 -12.54 9.06 -3.03
CA GLN A 105 -13.83 8.72 -3.61
C GLN A 105 -13.75 8.88 -5.13
N ALA A 106 -13.97 7.81 -5.85
CA ALA A 106 -14.11 7.83 -7.30
C ALA A 106 -15.51 8.31 -7.71
N VAL A 107 -15.68 8.70 -8.96
CA VAL A 107 -16.98 9.11 -9.53
C VAL A 107 -17.96 7.93 -9.58
N GLU A 108 -17.45 6.73 -9.82
CA GLU A 108 -18.23 5.49 -9.88
C GLU A 108 -17.53 4.33 -9.13
N SER A 109 -18.30 3.30 -8.77
CA SER A 109 -17.75 2.08 -8.20
C SER A 109 -17.09 1.22 -9.27
N PRO A 110 -15.98 0.51 -8.96
CA PRO A 110 -15.43 -0.51 -9.86
C PRO A 110 -16.45 -1.58 -10.26
N THR A 111 -17.38 -1.92 -9.36
CA THR A 111 -18.42 -2.93 -9.59
C THR A 111 -19.44 -2.52 -10.64
N THR A 112 -19.51 -1.26 -11.02
CA THR A 112 -20.36 -0.79 -12.13
C THR A 112 -19.96 -1.48 -13.45
N ARG A 113 -18.66 -1.75 -13.64
CA ARG A 113 -18.13 -2.41 -14.84
C ARG A 113 -17.74 -3.87 -14.57
N PHE A 114 -17.35 -4.21 -13.35
CA PHE A 114 -16.87 -5.53 -12.94
C PHE A 114 -17.62 -6.00 -11.68
N PRO A 115 -18.85 -6.52 -11.81
CA PRO A 115 -19.74 -6.81 -10.66
C PRO A 115 -19.18 -7.83 -9.66
N ASN A 116 -18.29 -8.71 -10.10
CA ASN A 116 -17.72 -9.80 -9.28
C ASN A 116 -16.47 -9.42 -8.50
N LEU A 117 -16.02 -8.16 -8.56
CA LEU A 117 -14.89 -7.71 -7.74
C LEU A 117 -15.26 -7.71 -6.26
N ILE A 118 -14.32 -8.13 -5.43
CA ILE A 118 -14.48 -8.21 -3.97
C ILE A 118 -13.55 -7.19 -3.32
N PRO A 119 -14.07 -6.26 -2.49
CA PRO A 119 -13.26 -5.30 -1.75
C PRO A 119 -12.45 -5.99 -0.66
N VAL A 120 -11.39 -5.33 -0.17
CA VAL A 120 -10.66 -5.81 0.99
C VAL A 120 -11.54 -5.78 2.24
N ILE A 121 -11.34 -6.73 3.14
CA ILE A 121 -12.03 -6.76 4.42
C ILE A 121 -11.33 -5.79 5.38
N LEU A 122 -12.10 -4.90 6.00
CA LEU A 122 -11.59 -3.99 7.04
C LEU A 122 -11.59 -4.68 8.43
N PRO A 123 -10.70 -4.25 9.34
CA PRO A 123 -10.70 -4.71 10.73
C PRO A 123 -12.03 -4.40 11.40
N SER A 124 -12.59 -5.38 12.10
CA SER A 124 -13.87 -5.24 12.81
C SER A 124 -13.90 -6.15 14.03
N ASN A 125 -14.98 -6.13 14.80
CA ASN A 125 -15.16 -7.06 15.91
C ASN A 125 -15.12 -8.54 15.49
N LYS A 126 -15.50 -8.84 14.25
CA LYS A 126 -15.45 -10.19 13.66
C LYS A 126 -14.01 -10.60 13.33
N TYR A 127 -13.19 -9.64 12.87
CA TYR A 127 -11.81 -9.87 12.45
C TYR A 127 -10.87 -9.08 13.35
N LYS A 128 -10.59 -9.63 14.53
CA LYS A 128 -9.65 -9.04 15.49
C LYS A 128 -8.23 -9.13 14.92
N VAL A 129 -7.63 -7.98 14.68
CA VAL A 129 -6.26 -7.87 14.17
C VAL A 129 -5.24 -7.97 15.30
N ASP A 130 -4.08 -8.51 14.98
CA ASP A 130 -2.96 -8.63 15.89
C ASP A 130 -1.80 -7.75 15.43
N TYR A 131 -1.34 -6.86 16.32
CA TYR A 131 -0.18 -5.99 16.11
C TYR A 131 1.01 -6.38 17.00
N ASN A 132 1.03 -7.62 17.53
CA ASN A 132 2.14 -8.09 18.32
C ASN A 132 3.38 -8.40 17.48
N PRO A 133 4.59 -8.28 18.03
CA PRO A 133 5.82 -8.69 17.35
C PRO A 133 5.75 -10.14 16.85
N LYS A 134 6.34 -10.39 15.69
CA LYS A 134 6.35 -11.67 14.94
C LYS A 134 5.00 -12.06 14.28
N THR A 135 3.95 -11.26 14.40
CA THR A 135 2.73 -11.49 13.61
C THR A 135 3.07 -11.46 12.13
N SER A 136 2.68 -12.52 11.41
CA SER A 136 2.90 -12.65 9.96
C SER A 136 1.93 -11.79 9.19
N LEU A 137 2.44 -11.07 8.21
CA LEU A 137 1.74 -10.14 7.35
C LEU A 137 2.15 -10.35 5.91
N LYS A 138 1.33 -9.86 4.99
CA LYS A 138 1.62 -9.79 3.56
C LYS A 138 1.47 -8.35 3.07
N ILE A 139 2.44 -7.86 2.31
CA ILE A 139 2.33 -6.59 1.61
C ILE A 139 2.26 -6.81 0.11
N LEU A 140 1.60 -5.88 -0.57
CA LEU A 140 1.45 -5.88 -2.02
C LEU A 140 1.89 -4.53 -2.58
N GLY A 141 2.52 -4.54 -3.75
CA GLY A 141 2.89 -3.30 -4.42
C GLY A 141 3.51 -3.46 -5.80
N TYR A 142 3.59 -2.34 -6.49
CA TYR A 142 4.24 -2.18 -7.80
C TYR A 142 5.52 -1.35 -7.70
N GLY A 143 6.05 -1.19 -6.50
CA GLY A 143 7.17 -0.30 -6.20
C GLY A 143 8.44 -0.61 -7.00
N ARG A 144 9.37 0.34 -6.99
CA ARG A 144 10.64 0.22 -7.71
C ARG A 144 11.66 -0.55 -6.89
N GLU A 145 12.46 -1.34 -7.59
CA GLU A 145 13.55 -2.15 -7.02
C GLU A 145 14.81 -1.36 -6.69
N THR A 146 15.09 -0.31 -7.46
CA THR A 146 16.34 0.45 -7.35
C THR A 146 16.08 1.93 -7.51
N LEU A 147 16.99 2.73 -6.94
CA LEU A 147 17.03 4.19 -7.17
C LEU A 147 17.46 4.54 -8.61
N GLU A 148 18.17 3.60 -9.27
CA GLU A 148 18.66 3.75 -10.63
C GLU A 148 18.01 2.70 -11.54
N VAL A 149 17.10 3.12 -12.41
CA VAL A 149 16.48 2.27 -13.42
C VAL A 149 17.03 2.66 -14.78
N LEU A 150 17.77 1.75 -15.40
CA LEU A 150 18.18 1.91 -16.80
C LEU A 150 16.93 1.75 -17.70
N PRO A 151 16.79 2.56 -18.77
CA PRO A 151 15.62 2.57 -19.65
C PRO A 151 15.23 1.19 -20.20
N ASN A 152 16.19 0.29 -20.40
CA ASN A 152 15.99 -1.05 -20.95
C ASN A 152 15.45 -2.08 -19.92
N GLN A 153 15.45 -1.75 -18.63
CA GLN A 153 14.97 -2.62 -17.55
C GLN A 153 13.53 -2.30 -17.13
N MET A 154 12.91 -1.24 -17.66
CA MET A 154 11.55 -0.81 -17.30
C MET A 154 10.46 -1.85 -17.58
N LYS A 155 10.64 -2.73 -18.58
CA LYS A 155 9.61 -3.71 -18.98
C LYS A 155 9.24 -4.74 -17.91
N HIS A 156 10.14 -5.05 -16.96
CA HIS A 156 9.89 -6.03 -15.89
C HIS A 156 9.43 -5.39 -14.58
N LEU A 157 9.32 -4.05 -14.54
CA LEU A 157 8.99 -3.26 -13.34
C LEU A 157 7.48 -3.08 -13.13
N LEU A 158 6.63 -3.80 -13.87
CA LEU A 158 5.23 -3.43 -14.00
C LEU A 158 4.27 -4.52 -13.51
N GLU A 159 4.78 -5.51 -12.77
CA GLU A 159 3.97 -6.59 -12.21
C GLU A 159 3.77 -6.43 -10.71
N LEU A 160 2.55 -6.74 -10.25
CA LEU A 160 2.22 -6.76 -8.83
C LEU A 160 3.07 -7.82 -8.12
N ARG A 161 3.64 -7.43 -7.00
CA ARG A 161 4.40 -8.33 -6.13
C ARG A 161 3.78 -8.44 -4.76
N GLU A 162 4.03 -9.58 -4.14
CA GLU A 162 3.69 -9.86 -2.77
C GLU A 162 4.95 -10.23 -1.97
N LEU A 163 4.94 -9.89 -0.70
CA LEU A 163 6.02 -10.20 0.24
C LEU A 163 5.45 -10.53 1.62
N ASP A 164 5.92 -11.64 2.17
CA ASP A 164 5.63 -11.98 3.55
C ASP A 164 6.63 -11.28 4.49
N ILE A 165 6.09 -10.53 5.44
CA ILE A 165 6.82 -9.77 6.44
C ILE A 165 6.29 -10.09 7.84
N VAL A 166 7.00 -9.65 8.87
CA VAL A 166 6.57 -9.79 10.27
C VAL A 166 6.65 -8.45 10.99
N ILE A 167 5.77 -8.27 11.97
CA ILE A 167 5.84 -7.10 12.86
C ILE A 167 7.11 -7.18 13.70
N ILE A 168 7.86 -6.09 13.73
CA ILE A 168 9.13 -5.94 14.44
C ILE A 168 8.89 -5.13 15.70
N SER A 169 9.41 -5.61 16.83
CA SER A 169 9.37 -4.86 18.09
C SER A 169 10.25 -3.60 18.00
N LYS A 170 9.77 -2.49 18.57
CA LYS A 170 10.47 -1.20 18.54
C LYS A 170 11.92 -1.27 19.06
N ASP A 171 12.16 -2.05 20.10
CA ASP A 171 13.48 -2.23 20.72
C ASP A 171 14.51 -2.87 19.77
N LYS A 172 14.06 -3.48 18.68
CA LYS A 172 14.91 -4.03 17.60
C LYS A 172 15.14 -3.06 16.44
N THR A 173 14.76 -1.81 16.59
CA THR A 173 14.89 -0.78 15.56
C THR A 173 15.61 0.44 16.11
N ASN A 174 16.22 1.25 15.23
CA ASN A 174 16.85 2.50 15.61
C ASN A 174 15.87 3.70 15.62
N TYR A 175 14.57 3.44 15.44
CA TYR A 175 13.58 4.52 15.54
C TYR A 175 13.50 5.07 16.98
N LYS A 176 13.80 6.36 17.14
CA LYS A 176 13.67 7.05 18.45
C LYS A 176 12.21 7.03 18.92
N LYS A 177 11.28 7.25 17.99
CA LYS A 177 9.83 7.26 18.25
C LYS A 177 9.10 6.64 17.07
N ILE A 178 8.10 5.79 17.36
CA ILE A 178 7.11 5.32 16.40
C ILE A 178 5.78 5.94 16.81
N PRO A 179 5.05 6.64 15.90
CA PRO A 179 3.75 7.19 16.21
C PRO A 179 2.78 6.11 16.73
N LYS A 180 1.88 6.46 17.65
CA LYS A 180 0.98 5.50 18.32
C LYS A 180 0.15 4.65 17.33
N ASN A 181 -0.30 5.29 16.25
CA ASN A 181 -1.12 4.64 15.22
C ASN A 181 -0.30 4.05 14.08
N MET A 182 0.97 3.77 14.31
CA MET A 182 1.87 3.08 13.37
C MET A 182 2.46 1.83 14.00
N PHE A 183 2.95 0.94 13.15
CA PHE A 183 3.80 -0.18 13.52
C PHE A 183 4.94 -0.29 12.51
N VAL A 184 5.98 -1.03 12.86
CA VAL A 184 7.08 -1.35 11.97
C VAL A 184 7.04 -2.83 11.62
N ALA A 185 7.34 -3.14 10.37
CA ALA A 185 7.41 -4.52 9.89
C ALA A 185 8.45 -4.63 8.78
N GLY A 186 8.92 -5.85 8.57
CA GLY A 186 9.91 -6.24 7.58
C GLY A 186 10.26 -7.69 7.77
N ASN A 187 11.21 -8.21 6.99
CA ASN A 187 11.69 -9.57 7.16
C ASN A 187 13.19 -9.64 6.83
N ILE A 188 13.83 -10.75 7.17
CA ILE A 188 15.20 -11.06 6.77
C ILE A 188 15.16 -12.38 6.01
N ILE A 189 15.46 -12.30 4.71
CA ILE A 189 15.54 -13.47 3.84
C ILE A 189 16.99 -13.59 3.36
N ASN A 190 17.63 -14.73 3.64
CA ASN A 190 19.03 -14.98 3.30
C ASN A 190 20.01 -13.88 3.75
N GLY A 191 19.76 -13.28 4.95
CA GLY A 191 20.60 -12.21 5.50
C GLY A 191 20.34 -10.83 4.91
N ILE A 192 19.38 -10.68 4.00
CA ILE A 192 18.97 -9.43 3.39
C ILE A 192 17.68 -8.96 4.04
N CYS A 193 17.64 -7.71 4.47
CA CYS A 193 16.40 -7.09 4.91
C CYS A 193 15.48 -6.87 3.72
N VAL A 194 14.25 -7.35 3.83
CA VAL A 194 13.22 -7.23 2.81
C VAL A 194 12.06 -6.42 3.35
N ASP A 195 11.54 -5.50 2.55
CA ASP A 195 10.58 -4.49 2.97
C ASP A 195 9.91 -3.83 1.76
N SER A 196 8.92 -2.98 2.00
CA SER A 196 8.35 -2.07 1.01
C SER A 196 9.37 -1.05 0.51
N CYS A 197 9.22 -0.59 -0.72
CA CYS A 197 10.12 0.37 -1.35
C CYS A 197 9.36 1.55 -1.97
N ILE A 198 10.08 2.41 -2.68
CA ILE A 198 9.53 3.60 -3.35
C ILE A 198 8.45 3.19 -4.36
N GLY A 199 7.24 3.76 -4.21
CA GLY A 199 6.07 3.46 -5.04
C GLY A 199 5.10 2.46 -4.41
N ASP A 200 5.47 1.76 -3.32
CA ASP A 200 4.56 0.90 -2.57
C ASP A 200 3.68 1.69 -1.59
N SER A 201 4.06 2.94 -1.26
CA SER A 201 3.29 3.83 -0.37
C SER A 201 1.81 3.85 -0.74
N GLY A 202 0.93 3.79 0.25
CA GLY A 202 -0.52 3.72 0.05
C GLY A 202 -1.05 2.32 -0.27
N GLY A 203 -0.17 1.35 -0.52
CA GLY A 203 -0.53 -0.05 -0.73
C GLY A 203 -0.92 -0.78 0.56
N PRO A 204 -1.51 -1.99 0.43
CA PRO A 204 -2.03 -2.74 1.56
C PRO A 204 -0.95 -3.51 2.33
N CYS A 205 -1.16 -3.57 3.65
CA CYS A 205 -0.54 -4.55 4.54
C CYS A 205 -1.66 -5.41 5.14
N LEU A 206 -1.60 -6.70 4.87
CA LEU A 206 -2.67 -7.67 5.10
C LEU A 206 -2.28 -8.68 6.18
N GLN A 207 -3.26 -9.11 6.96
CA GLN A 207 -3.16 -10.25 7.86
C GLN A 207 -4.17 -11.32 7.45
N PHE A 208 -3.75 -12.59 7.40
CA PHE A 208 -4.66 -13.69 7.11
C PHE A 208 -5.37 -14.12 8.38
N ILE A 209 -6.68 -13.88 8.46
CA ILE A 209 -7.51 -14.13 9.64
C ILE A 209 -8.73 -14.95 9.24
N ARG A 210 -8.91 -16.13 9.84
CA ARG A 210 -10.08 -16.99 9.60
C ARG A 210 -10.37 -17.26 8.11
N GLY A 211 -9.31 -17.50 7.33
CA GLY A 211 -9.42 -17.85 5.92
C GLY A 211 -9.55 -16.67 4.96
N VAL A 212 -9.45 -15.41 5.43
CA VAL A 212 -9.56 -14.21 4.58
C VAL A 212 -8.45 -13.22 4.86
N TRP A 213 -8.11 -12.42 3.84
CA TRP A 213 -7.18 -11.30 3.98
C TRP A 213 -7.90 -10.07 4.55
N VAL A 214 -7.40 -9.58 5.67
CA VAL A 214 -7.89 -8.38 6.36
C VAL A 214 -6.87 -7.26 6.25
N LEU A 215 -7.29 -6.07 5.87
CA LEU A 215 -6.42 -4.89 5.76
C LEU A 215 -6.10 -4.36 7.15
N ILE A 216 -4.91 -4.64 7.65
CA ILE A 216 -4.49 -4.15 8.98
C ILE A 216 -3.62 -2.92 8.91
N GLY A 217 -2.96 -2.69 7.78
CA GLY A 217 -2.04 -1.57 7.61
C GLY A 217 -2.04 -0.96 6.22
N ILE A 218 -1.56 0.27 6.13
CA ILE A 218 -1.26 0.98 4.89
C ILE A 218 0.22 1.29 4.89
N ILE A 219 0.92 0.98 3.80
CA ILE A 219 2.34 1.30 3.63
C ILE A 219 2.51 2.82 3.65
N SER A 220 3.34 3.34 4.55
CA SER A 220 3.55 4.78 4.72
C SER A 220 4.96 5.20 4.31
N CYS A 221 5.97 4.85 5.09
CA CYS A 221 7.33 5.30 4.84
C CYS A 221 8.38 4.31 5.37
N GLY A 222 9.62 4.53 4.98
CA GLY A 222 10.81 3.86 5.49
C GLY A 222 12.04 4.76 5.29
N VAL A 223 13.15 4.41 5.92
CA VAL A 223 14.44 5.09 5.71
C VAL A 223 15.29 4.23 4.78
N GLY A 224 15.17 4.49 3.48
CA GLY A 224 15.71 3.63 2.43
C GLY A 224 14.84 2.39 2.22
N CYS A 225 15.27 1.48 1.36
CA CYS A 225 14.61 0.19 1.15
C CYS A 225 15.51 -0.91 1.70
N GLY A 226 14.94 -1.88 2.44
CA GLY A 226 15.69 -3.00 3.00
C GLY A 226 16.69 -2.63 4.10
N ASN A 227 16.40 -1.63 4.90
CA ASN A 227 17.27 -1.20 5.99
C ASN A 227 16.84 -1.86 7.31
N MET A 228 17.63 -2.83 7.80
CA MET A 228 17.36 -3.57 9.05
C MET A 228 17.21 -2.66 10.28
N SER A 229 17.94 -1.55 10.32
CA SER A 229 17.90 -0.62 11.46
C SER A 229 16.67 0.28 11.43
N TYR A 230 16.08 0.46 10.26
CA TYR A 230 14.91 1.30 9.99
C TYR A 230 13.91 0.59 9.06
N PRO A 231 13.27 -0.50 9.55
CA PRO A 231 12.25 -1.22 8.76
C PRO A 231 11.08 -0.31 8.39
N GLY A 232 10.27 -0.71 7.40
CA GLY A 232 9.11 0.03 6.95
C GLY A 232 8.11 0.34 8.06
N MET A 233 7.51 1.52 7.98
CA MET A 233 6.44 1.96 8.86
C MET A 233 5.10 1.91 8.14
N TYR A 234 4.10 1.42 8.87
CA TYR A 234 2.76 1.16 8.38
C TYR A 234 1.74 1.84 9.29
N ILE A 235 0.72 2.48 8.70
CA ILE A 235 -0.42 3.02 9.44
C ILE A 235 -1.32 1.86 9.87
N LYS A 236 -1.68 1.75 11.15
CA LYS A 236 -2.70 0.82 11.64
C LYS A 236 -4.08 1.25 11.12
N VAL A 237 -4.82 0.37 10.47
CA VAL A 237 -6.16 0.71 9.93
C VAL A 237 -7.23 0.70 11.03
N GLN A 238 -7.15 -0.23 11.98
CA GLN A 238 -8.17 -0.40 13.03
C GLN A 238 -8.51 0.89 13.81
N PRO A 239 -7.55 1.74 14.23
CA PRO A 239 -7.90 2.98 14.95
C PRO A 239 -8.72 3.97 14.12
N TYR A 240 -8.70 3.85 12.80
CA TYR A 240 -9.42 4.74 11.88
C TYR A 240 -10.75 4.18 11.40
N TYR A 241 -11.17 3.00 11.87
CA TYR A 241 -12.40 2.35 11.39
C TYR A 241 -13.62 3.28 11.45
N SER A 242 -13.86 3.95 12.58
CA SER A 242 -14.98 4.88 12.73
C SER A 242 -14.89 6.09 11.80
N TRP A 243 -13.67 6.59 11.55
CA TRP A 243 -13.45 7.67 10.60
C TRP A 243 -13.69 7.19 9.16
N ILE A 244 -13.21 6.01 8.79
CA ILE A 244 -13.47 5.39 7.47
C ILE A 244 -14.98 5.22 7.29
N ALA A 245 -15.68 4.60 8.25
CA ALA A 245 -17.12 4.36 8.17
C ALA A 245 -17.92 5.67 8.04
N LYS A 246 -17.52 6.73 8.75
CA LYS A 246 -18.17 8.06 8.68
C LYS A 246 -18.14 8.64 7.25
N TYR A 247 -17.03 8.51 6.53
CA TYR A 247 -16.87 9.14 5.22
C TYR A 247 -17.22 8.23 4.04
N SER A 248 -17.19 6.91 4.22
CA SER A 248 -17.50 5.95 3.16
C SER A 248 -18.86 5.26 3.31
N GLY A 249 -19.44 5.27 4.51
CA GLY A 249 -20.64 4.48 4.83
C GLY A 249 -20.38 2.96 4.88
N ILE A 250 -19.14 2.50 4.76
CA ILE A 250 -18.77 1.09 4.81
C ILE A 250 -18.69 0.63 6.27
N GLN A 251 -19.31 -0.53 6.57
CA GLN A 251 -19.35 -1.15 7.90
C GLN A 251 -18.62 -2.49 7.92
#